data_d5dcbf93d2fc8cee87c55b44a56f193e
#
_entry.id   d5dcbf93d2fc8cee87c55b44a56f193e
#
_cell.length_a   1.000
_cell.length_b   1.000
_cell.length_c   1.000
_cell.angle_alpha   90.00
_cell.angle_beta   90.00
_cell.angle_gamma   90.00
#
_symmetry.space_group_name_H-M   'P 1'
#
loop_
_entity.id
_entity.type
_entity.pdbx_description
1 polymer ?
#
loop_
_entity_poly.entity_id
_entity_poly.type
_entity_poly.pdbx_seq_one_letter_code
_entity_poly.pdbx_strand_id
1 'polypeptide(L)'
;MTKKTDFTRILIETTVRRTLDKIHESPERETRNLVDFGLNFTKGRFQKLFLETTQKMLRNEESAYYTLVKNTVSCVDEDRLVTFGINLGYDGCTKGANTIREIEAQRHFNIPWSLRLVINEKKLESDPSFYRSVLKQGVMLGIHTYLLSMTGDPLKVIPLLKSQPNCAFILFLHGSQITDSFLTEFEPVHNVMISVYVDDQMPAACKALQHARFLYAVHECYTKKDREGILNGSWLEKVLPAQPYFAFLIPHTSCSKEIQEEIYSYVISVRDSQKYPLIFMDLLHDSLMIDKVISDDVCMVGFDENGNMETTEGLCYTTEYNLYFHNLEDILQSSMAK
;
A
#
# COMPACT_ATOMS: atom_id res chain seq x y z
N MET A 1 10.08 -27.46 8.85
CA MET A 1 8.85 -27.04 9.57
C MET A 1 7.70 -27.09 8.58
N THR A 2 6.72 -27.95 8.81
CA THR A 2 5.48 -28.00 8.01
C THR A 2 4.74 -26.67 8.17
N LYS A 3 4.50 -25.96 7.06
CA LYS A 3 3.66 -24.74 7.07
C LYS A 3 2.30 -25.13 7.64
N LYS A 4 1.95 -24.60 8.81
CA LYS A 4 0.62 -24.77 9.39
C LYS A 4 -0.37 -24.11 8.42
N THR A 5 -1.29 -24.87 7.87
CA THR A 5 -2.29 -24.38 6.91
C THR A 5 -3.16 -23.32 7.59
N ASP A 6 -3.22 -22.12 7.04
CA ASP A 6 -4.07 -21.02 7.54
C ASP A 6 -5.50 -21.18 6.98
N PHE A 7 -6.32 -21.94 7.67
CA PHE A 7 -7.70 -22.22 7.26
C PHE A 7 -8.55 -20.93 7.18
N THR A 8 -8.29 -19.96 8.03
CA THR A 8 -9.02 -18.68 8.01
C THR A 8 -8.72 -17.92 6.71
N ARG A 9 -7.46 -17.87 6.30
CA ARG A 9 -7.05 -17.25 5.04
C ARG A 9 -7.72 -17.92 3.84
N ILE A 10 -7.74 -19.27 3.81
CA ILE A 10 -8.39 -20.03 2.71
C ILE A 10 -9.89 -19.75 2.67
N LEU A 11 -10.57 -19.71 3.82
CA LEU A 11 -12.00 -19.42 3.89
C LEU A 11 -12.31 -18.00 3.37
N ILE A 12 -11.53 -17.01 3.79
CA ILE A 12 -11.67 -15.62 3.32
C ILE A 12 -11.47 -15.57 1.82
N GLU A 13 -10.38 -16.16 1.29
CA GLU A 13 -10.08 -16.18 -0.14
C GLU A 13 -11.22 -16.80 -0.95
N THR A 14 -11.70 -17.98 -0.54
CA THR A 14 -12.80 -18.66 -1.24
C THR A 14 -14.08 -17.81 -1.26
N THR A 15 -14.36 -17.12 -0.16
CA THR A 15 -15.56 -16.26 -0.07
C THR A 15 -15.42 -15.01 -0.91
N VAL A 16 -14.23 -14.37 -0.88
CA VAL A 16 -13.94 -13.19 -1.71
C VAL A 16 -14.12 -13.55 -3.19
N ARG A 17 -13.49 -14.62 -3.69
CA ARG A 17 -13.64 -15.06 -5.09
C ARG A 17 -15.10 -15.27 -5.48
N ARG A 18 -15.86 -16.01 -4.66
CA ARG A 18 -17.29 -16.25 -4.92
C ARG A 18 -18.10 -14.95 -4.96
N THR A 19 -17.72 -13.94 -4.19
CA THR A 19 -18.43 -12.66 -4.16
C THR A 19 -18.04 -11.82 -5.39
N LEU A 20 -16.76 -11.84 -5.81
CA LEU A 20 -16.30 -11.15 -7.02
C LEU A 20 -17.05 -11.63 -8.26
N ASP A 21 -17.29 -12.95 -8.40
CA ASP A 21 -18.08 -13.51 -9.50
C ASP A 21 -19.49 -12.90 -9.59
N LYS A 22 -20.09 -12.54 -8.45
CA LYS A 22 -21.46 -11.99 -8.37
C LYS A 22 -21.52 -10.47 -8.48
N ILE A 23 -20.41 -9.76 -8.26
CA ILE A 23 -20.37 -8.29 -8.33
C ILE A 23 -20.79 -7.79 -9.72
N HIS A 24 -20.53 -8.55 -10.78
CA HIS A 24 -20.97 -8.18 -12.13
C HIS A 24 -22.50 -8.14 -12.29
N GLU A 25 -23.22 -8.96 -11.52
CA GLU A 25 -24.69 -9.06 -11.60
C GLU A 25 -25.38 -7.96 -10.76
N SER A 26 -24.83 -7.66 -9.58
CA SER A 26 -25.38 -6.67 -8.64
C SER A 26 -24.28 -5.99 -7.82
N PRO A 27 -23.54 -5.01 -8.40
CA PRO A 27 -22.40 -4.38 -7.76
C PRO A 27 -22.70 -3.81 -6.37
N GLU A 28 -23.82 -3.10 -6.22
CA GLU A 28 -24.17 -2.43 -4.97
C GLU A 28 -24.48 -3.45 -3.85
N ARG A 29 -25.24 -4.48 -4.18
CA ARG A 29 -25.63 -5.52 -3.22
C ARG A 29 -24.44 -6.38 -2.81
N GLU A 30 -23.67 -6.86 -3.78
CA GLU A 30 -22.56 -7.78 -3.50
C GLU A 30 -21.38 -7.06 -2.85
N THR A 31 -21.15 -5.76 -3.14
CA THR A 31 -20.20 -4.94 -2.40
C THR A 31 -20.58 -4.82 -0.93
N ARG A 32 -21.86 -4.54 -0.63
CA ARG A 32 -22.34 -4.50 0.77
C ARG A 32 -22.20 -5.87 1.45
N ASN A 33 -22.57 -6.95 0.76
CA ASN A 33 -22.40 -8.31 1.27
C ASN A 33 -20.95 -8.65 1.59
N LEU A 34 -20.01 -8.20 0.77
CA LEU A 34 -18.57 -8.41 1.01
C LEU A 34 -18.08 -7.66 2.27
N VAL A 35 -18.54 -6.44 2.48
CA VAL A 35 -18.22 -5.65 3.66
C VAL A 35 -18.85 -6.27 4.91
N ASP A 36 -20.11 -6.67 4.86
CA ASP A 36 -20.81 -7.34 5.96
C ASP A 36 -20.17 -8.68 6.31
N PHE A 37 -19.79 -9.46 5.29
CA PHE A 37 -19.01 -10.68 5.50
C PHE A 37 -17.68 -10.39 6.19
N GLY A 38 -16.92 -9.38 5.71
CA GLY A 38 -15.68 -8.96 6.33
C GLY A 38 -15.86 -8.62 7.81
N LEU A 39 -16.91 -7.88 8.16
CA LEU A 39 -17.23 -7.52 9.55
C LEU A 39 -17.45 -8.75 10.46
N ASN A 40 -18.08 -9.82 9.95
CA ASN A 40 -18.30 -11.03 10.73
C ASN A 40 -17.01 -11.80 11.07
N PHE A 41 -15.93 -11.60 10.30
CA PHE A 41 -14.62 -12.24 10.51
C PHE A 41 -13.57 -11.33 11.10
N THR A 42 -13.94 -10.08 11.39
CA THR A 42 -13.00 -9.07 11.89
C THR A 42 -12.56 -9.37 13.31
N LYS A 43 -11.25 -9.46 13.53
CA LYS A 43 -10.61 -9.59 14.84
C LYS A 43 -9.66 -8.43 15.16
N GLY A 44 -9.27 -7.64 14.17
CA GLY A 44 -8.34 -6.52 14.31
C GLY A 44 -9.06 -5.18 14.48
N ARG A 45 -8.48 -4.27 15.27
CA ARG A 45 -9.05 -2.92 15.50
C ARG A 45 -9.16 -2.13 14.19
N PHE A 46 -8.08 -2.07 13.40
CA PHE A 46 -8.06 -1.33 12.15
C PHE A 46 -9.07 -1.91 11.15
N GLN A 47 -9.06 -3.22 10.96
CA GLN A 47 -9.96 -3.88 10.03
C GLN A 47 -11.43 -3.61 10.40
N LYS A 48 -11.77 -3.66 11.69
CA LYS A 48 -13.13 -3.36 12.17
C LYS A 48 -13.50 -1.91 11.84
N LEU A 49 -12.67 -0.95 12.22
CA LEU A 49 -12.89 0.47 11.96
C LEU A 49 -13.04 0.74 10.45
N PHE A 50 -12.16 0.18 9.63
CA PHE A 50 -12.20 0.33 8.18
C PHE A 50 -13.51 -0.20 7.59
N LEU A 51 -13.91 -1.42 7.95
CA LEU A 51 -15.13 -2.04 7.42
C LEU A 51 -16.41 -1.35 7.95
N GLU A 52 -16.45 -0.90 9.21
CA GLU A 52 -17.57 -0.11 9.74
C GLU A 52 -17.69 1.24 9.03
N THR A 53 -16.57 1.90 8.74
CA THR A 53 -16.54 3.14 7.98
C THR A 53 -17.02 2.91 6.55
N THR A 54 -16.51 1.87 5.88
CA THR A 54 -16.93 1.50 4.53
C THR A 54 -18.41 1.15 4.48
N GLN A 55 -18.93 0.38 5.44
CA GLN A 55 -20.35 0.06 5.55
C GLN A 55 -21.21 1.32 5.69
N LYS A 56 -20.76 2.29 6.50
CA LYS A 56 -21.44 3.58 6.65
C LYS A 56 -21.42 4.38 5.35
N MET A 57 -20.29 4.42 4.65
CA MET A 57 -20.16 5.12 3.36
C MET A 57 -21.07 4.49 2.29
N LEU A 58 -21.17 3.17 2.23
CA LEU A 58 -22.00 2.43 1.28
C LEU A 58 -23.53 2.53 1.56
N ARG A 59 -23.97 3.25 2.59
CA ARG A 59 -25.38 3.67 2.73
C ARG A 59 -25.77 4.77 1.75
N ASN A 60 -24.81 5.50 1.23
CA ASN A 60 -25.02 6.45 0.14
C ASN A 60 -25.12 5.66 -1.18
N GLU A 61 -26.33 5.56 -1.73
CA GLU A 61 -26.60 4.82 -2.98
C GLU A 61 -25.98 5.51 -4.21
N GLU A 62 -25.69 6.81 -4.13
CA GLU A 62 -25.03 7.62 -5.17
C GLU A 62 -23.50 7.56 -5.07
N SER A 63 -22.94 6.75 -4.16
CA SER A 63 -21.48 6.67 -3.96
C SER A 63 -20.75 6.20 -5.22
N ALA A 64 -19.78 6.99 -5.69
CA ALA A 64 -18.90 6.59 -6.78
C ALA A 64 -18.04 5.36 -6.46
N TYR A 65 -17.97 4.95 -5.19
CA TYR A 65 -17.25 3.73 -4.80
C TYR A 65 -17.88 2.45 -5.32
N TYR A 66 -19.19 2.44 -5.61
CA TYR A 66 -19.80 1.33 -6.34
C TYR A 66 -19.25 1.20 -7.76
N THR A 67 -19.08 2.35 -8.43
CA THR A 67 -18.41 2.39 -9.74
C THR A 67 -16.94 1.97 -9.64
N LEU A 68 -16.23 2.40 -8.59
CA LEU A 68 -14.85 1.96 -8.34
C LEU A 68 -14.77 0.44 -8.21
N VAL A 69 -15.59 -0.18 -7.36
CA VAL A 69 -15.60 -1.64 -7.15
C VAL A 69 -15.92 -2.36 -8.46
N LYS A 70 -16.98 -1.93 -9.17
CA LYS A 70 -17.35 -2.51 -10.47
C LYS A 70 -16.20 -2.44 -11.47
N ASN A 71 -15.56 -1.29 -11.62
CA ASN A 71 -14.44 -1.10 -12.54
C ASN A 71 -13.23 -1.96 -12.12
N THR A 72 -12.92 -2.01 -10.83
CA THR A 72 -11.82 -2.82 -10.30
C THR A 72 -12.02 -4.29 -10.64
N VAL A 73 -13.20 -4.85 -10.34
CA VAL A 73 -13.51 -6.27 -10.61
C VAL A 73 -13.54 -6.57 -12.11
N SER A 74 -14.01 -5.63 -12.95
CA SER A 74 -14.09 -5.84 -14.40
C SER A 74 -12.74 -5.72 -15.11
N CYS A 75 -11.87 -4.83 -14.65
CA CYS A 75 -10.64 -4.45 -15.37
C CYS A 75 -9.37 -5.06 -14.79
N VAL A 76 -9.34 -5.47 -13.52
CA VAL A 76 -8.18 -6.10 -12.90
C VAL A 76 -8.26 -7.62 -13.03
N ASP A 77 -7.11 -8.26 -13.19
CA ASP A 77 -7.02 -9.72 -13.07
C ASP A 77 -7.44 -10.17 -11.67
N GLU A 78 -8.28 -11.22 -11.61
CA GLU A 78 -8.86 -11.69 -10.36
C GLU A 78 -7.80 -12.16 -9.37
N ASP A 79 -6.80 -12.92 -9.83
CA ASP A 79 -5.74 -13.44 -8.95
C ASP A 79 -4.90 -12.30 -8.34
N ARG A 80 -4.65 -11.22 -9.11
CA ARG A 80 -4.01 -10.01 -8.59
C ARG A 80 -4.87 -9.33 -7.53
N LEU A 81 -6.14 -9.13 -7.84
CA LEU A 81 -7.05 -8.45 -6.93
C LEU A 81 -7.21 -9.21 -5.62
N VAL A 82 -7.42 -10.52 -5.70
CA VAL A 82 -7.58 -11.39 -4.53
C VAL A 82 -6.27 -11.50 -3.75
N THR A 83 -5.15 -11.77 -4.42
CA THR A 83 -3.85 -11.92 -3.74
C THR A 83 -3.45 -10.65 -3.03
N PHE A 84 -3.46 -9.51 -3.73
CA PHE A 84 -3.10 -8.23 -3.13
C PHE A 84 -4.06 -7.84 -1.99
N GLY A 85 -5.37 -7.97 -2.21
CA GLY A 85 -6.39 -7.62 -1.22
C GLY A 85 -6.29 -8.44 0.07
N ILE A 86 -6.05 -9.75 -0.04
CA ILE A 86 -5.88 -10.62 1.13
C ILE A 86 -4.56 -10.36 1.85
N ASN A 87 -3.47 -10.16 1.11
CA ASN A 87 -2.18 -9.84 1.70
C ASN A 87 -2.25 -8.52 2.49
N LEU A 88 -2.90 -7.49 1.92
CA LEU A 88 -3.07 -6.21 2.60
C LEU A 88 -4.04 -6.31 3.78
N GLY A 89 -5.25 -6.83 3.53
CA GLY A 89 -6.33 -6.81 4.51
C GLY A 89 -6.19 -7.86 5.60
N TYR A 90 -5.91 -9.11 5.24
CA TYR A 90 -5.81 -10.20 6.21
C TYR A 90 -4.38 -10.36 6.75
N ASP A 91 -3.39 -10.57 5.88
CA ASP A 91 -2.02 -10.80 6.35
C ASP A 91 -1.41 -9.54 6.99
N GLY A 92 -1.63 -8.34 6.42
CA GLY A 92 -1.15 -7.06 6.96
C GLY A 92 -2.00 -6.54 8.13
N CYS A 93 -3.23 -6.12 7.83
CA CYS A 93 -4.06 -5.38 8.77
C CYS A 93 -4.75 -6.24 9.86
N THR A 94 -4.66 -7.57 9.79
CA THR A 94 -5.24 -8.46 10.82
C THR A 94 -4.16 -9.28 11.49
N LYS A 95 -3.56 -10.22 10.79
CA LYS A 95 -2.56 -11.14 11.34
C LYS A 95 -1.26 -10.42 11.72
N GLY A 96 -0.72 -9.62 10.81
CA GLY A 96 0.46 -8.81 11.04
C GLY A 96 0.24 -7.80 12.15
N ALA A 97 -0.89 -7.07 12.13
CA ALA A 97 -1.26 -6.13 13.18
C ALA A 97 -1.34 -6.78 14.58
N ASN A 98 -1.81 -8.03 14.70
CA ASN A 98 -1.81 -8.76 15.95
C ASN A 98 -0.37 -9.11 16.39
N THR A 99 0.47 -9.57 15.44
CA THR A 99 1.88 -9.87 15.72
C THR A 99 2.64 -8.63 16.17
N ILE A 100 2.44 -7.48 15.52
CA ILE A 100 3.01 -6.18 15.91
C ILE A 100 2.69 -5.89 17.37
N ARG A 101 1.40 -5.89 17.74
CA ARG A 101 0.99 -5.59 19.14
C ARG A 101 1.55 -6.56 20.16
N GLU A 102 1.61 -7.85 19.82
CA GLU A 102 2.17 -8.87 20.72
C GLU A 102 3.68 -8.63 20.98
N ILE A 103 4.43 -8.30 19.92
CA ILE A 103 5.87 -8.03 20.03
C ILE A 103 6.11 -6.70 20.76
N GLU A 104 5.38 -5.64 20.43
CA GLU A 104 5.49 -4.34 21.10
C GLU A 104 5.20 -4.44 22.60
N ALA A 105 4.17 -5.19 22.99
CA ALA A 105 3.83 -5.41 24.40
C ALA A 105 4.91 -6.19 25.16
N GLN A 106 5.64 -7.09 24.49
CA GLN A 106 6.66 -7.93 25.10
C GLN A 106 8.05 -7.28 25.10
N ARG A 107 8.38 -6.49 24.08
CA ARG A 107 9.75 -6.03 23.81
C ARG A 107 9.93 -4.51 23.91
N HIS A 108 8.84 -3.76 24.10
CA HIS A 108 8.83 -2.32 24.38
C HIS A 108 9.51 -1.44 23.31
N PHE A 109 9.29 -1.72 22.05
CA PHE A 109 9.64 -0.84 20.93
C PHE A 109 8.53 -0.82 19.87
N ASN A 110 8.39 0.28 19.13
CA ASN A 110 7.38 0.43 18.09
C ASN A 110 7.77 -0.27 16.80
N ILE A 111 6.79 -0.89 16.14
CA ILE A 111 6.97 -1.57 14.85
C ILE A 111 6.00 -0.95 13.85
N PRO A 112 6.48 -0.37 12.72
CA PRO A 112 5.60 0.19 11.71
C PRO A 112 4.77 -0.91 11.03
N TRP A 113 3.49 -0.64 10.73
CA TRP A 113 2.65 -1.59 10.00
C TRP A 113 3.06 -1.75 8.53
N SER A 114 3.73 -0.76 7.98
CA SER A 114 4.29 -0.78 6.62
C SER A 114 5.72 -0.27 6.61
N LEU A 115 6.54 -0.77 5.69
CA LEU A 115 7.94 -0.37 5.56
C LEU A 115 8.20 0.21 4.16
N ARG A 116 8.77 1.42 4.10
CA ARG A 116 9.25 2.02 2.85
C ARG A 116 10.68 1.56 2.59
N LEU A 117 10.97 1.08 1.37
CA LEU A 117 12.32 0.68 0.96
C LEU A 117 12.64 1.25 -0.42
N VAL A 118 13.78 1.92 -0.52
CA VAL A 118 14.39 2.24 -1.81
C VAL A 118 15.41 1.15 -2.14
N ILE A 119 15.06 0.31 -3.12
CA ILE A 119 15.90 -0.81 -3.54
C ILE A 119 17.05 -0.29 -4.40
N ASN A 120 18.27 -0.44 -3.93
CA ASN A 120 19.48 -0.12 -4.70
C ASN A 120 19.81 -1.32 -5.61
N GLU A 121 19.78 -1.08 -6.93
CA GLU A 121 20.04 -2.12 -7.94
C GLU A 121 21.42 -2.78 -7.75
N LYS A 122 22.47 -1.99 -7.53
CA LYS A 122 23.84 -2.50 -7.34
C LYS A 122 23.96 -3.37 -6.09
N LYS A 123 23.28 -2.98 -5.00
CA LYS A 123 23.25 -3.78 -3.77
C LYS A 123 22.47 -5.08 -3.99
N LEU A 124 21.36 -5.03 -4.69
CA LEU A 124 20.54 -6.21 -5.03
C LEU A 124 21.33 -7.21 -5.90
N GLU A 125 22.13 -6.72 -6.86
CA GLU A 125 22.98 -7.57 -7.70
C GLU A 125 24.16 -8.15 -6.95
N SER A 126 24.85 -7.34 -6.13
CA SER A 126 26.02 -7.80 -5.38
C SER A 126 25.68 -8.75 -4.22
N ASP A 127 24.48 -8.58 -3.64
CA ASP A 127 23.98 -9.41 -2.55
C ASP A 127 22.47 -9.66 -2.70
N PRO A 128 22.06 -10.63 -3.53
CA PRO A 128 20.65 -10.95 -3.75
C PRO A 128 19.90 -11.45 -2.51
N SER A 129 20.61 -11.82 -1.45
CA SER A 129 20.03 -12.29 -0.20
C SER A 129 19.68 -11.14 0.75
N PHE A 130 20.29 -9.98 0.60
CA PHE A 130 20.18 -8.85 1.51
C PHE A 130 18.71 -8.39 1.69
N TYR A 131 18.06 -7.90 0.65
CA TYR A 131 16.67 -7.43 0.76
C TYR A 131 15.69 -8.57 1.09
N ARG A 132 15.95 -9.80 0.66
CA ARG A 132 15.16 -10.97 1.09
C ARG A 132 15.23 -11.18 2.60
N SER A 133 16.41 -10.97 3.19
CA SER A 133 16.58 -11.03 4.64
C SER A 133 15.81 -9.93 5.35
N VAL A 134 15.86 -8.69 4.84
CA VAL A 134 15.09 -7.55 5.38
C VAL A 134 13.58 -7.84 5.35
N LEU A 135 13.04 -8.27 4.21
CA LEU A 135 11.62 -8.63 4.10
C LEU A 135 11.24 -9.78 5.05
N LYS A 136 12.11 -10.79 5.17
CA LYS A 136 11.87 -11.93 6.09
C LYS A 136 11.82 -11.46 7.56
N GLN A 137 12.71 -10.57 7.97
CA GLN A 137 12.70 -9.98 9.31
C GLN A 137 11.43 -9.15 9.52
N GLY A 138 11.05 -8.31 8.56
CA GLY A 138 9.80 -7.57 8.62
C GLY A 138 8.57 -8.46 8.80
N VAL A 139 8.46 -9.55 8.03
CA VAL A 139 7.37 -10.54 8.18
C VAL A 139 7.37 -11.18 9.57
N MET A 140 8.53 -11.47 10.14
CA MET A 140 8.64 -12.00 11.51
C MET A 140 8.16 -10.99 12.56
N LEU A 141 8.33 -9.70 12.30
CA LEU A 141 7.85 -8.60 13.13
C LEU A 141 6.36 -8.25 12.89
N GLY A 142 5.73 -8.85 11.89
CA GLY A 142 4.33 -8.59 11.52
C GLY A 142 4.14 -7.59 10.36
N ILE A 143 5.22 -7.10 9.76
CA ILE A 143 5.16 -6.17 8.62
C ILE A 143 4.91 -6.96 7.35
N HIS A 144 3.73 -6.80 6.75
CA HIS A 144 3.33 -7.46 5.50
C HIS A 144 3.05 -6.47 4.35
N THR A 145 3.19 -5.17 4.58
CA THR A 145 2.95 -4.12 3.58
C THR A 145 4.26 -3.37 3.33
N TYR A 146 4.64 -3.27 2.07
CA TYR A 146 5.89 -2.62 1.66
C TYR A 146 5.66 -1.61 0.55
N LEU A 147 6.23 -0.42 0.73
CA LEU A 147 6.25 0.67 -0.24
C LEU A 147 7.64 0.67 -0.89
N LEU A 148 7.71 0.24 -2.14
CA LEU A 148 8.98 0.02 -2.83
C LEU A 148 9.22 1.06 -3.91
N SER A 149 10.40 1.68 -3.90
CA SER A 149 10.99 2.37 -5.04
C SER A 149 12.27 1.65 -5.44
N MET A 150 12.72 1.82 -6.67
CA MET A 150 13.94 1.17 -7.13
C MET A 150 14.82 2.12 -7.94
N THR A 151 16.13 2.11 -7.67
CA THR A 151 17.11 2.74 -8.54
C THR A 151 17.48 1.75 -9.65
N GLY A 152 17.21 2.10 -10.92
CA GLY A 152 17.53 1.24 -12.07
C GLY A 152 16.36 0.43 -12.62
N ASP A 153 16.64 -0.80 -13.08
CA ASP A 153 15.68 -1.63 -13.80
C ASP A 153 14.66 -2.30 -12.84
N PRO A 154 13.35 -1.95 -12.92
CA PRO A 154 12.32 -2.53 -12.05
C PRO A 154 12.12 -4.03 -12.23
N LEU A 155 12.53 -4.63 -13.34
CA LEU A 155 12.42 -6.08 -13.56
C LEU A 155 13.24 -6.88 -12.54
N LYS A 156 14.32 -6.31 -12.04
CA LYS A 156 15.20 -6.97 -11.07
C LYS A 156 14.57 -7.18 -9.69
N VAL A 157 13.48 -6.49 -9.38
CA VAL A 157 12.78 -6.67 -8.10
C VAL A 157 11.86 -7.91 -8.10
N ILE A 158 11.51 -8.47 -9.25
CA ILE A 158 10.58 -9.60 -9.37
C ILE A 158 10.93 -10.79 -8.46
N PRO A 159 12.19 -11.28 -8.41
CA PRO A 159 12.53 -12.39 -7.52
C PRO A 159 12.37 -12.05 -6.03
N LEU A 160 12.49 -10.76 -5.67
CA LEU A 160 12.27 -10.29 -4.30
C LEU A 160 10.77 -10.35 -3.95
N LEU A 161 9.89 -9.82 -4.82
CA LEU A 161 8.43 -9.87 -4.63
C LEU A 161 7.92 -11.31 -4.51
N LYS A 162 8.38 -12.20 -5.40
CA LYS A 162 8.04 -13.63 -5.37
C LYS A 162 8.54 -14.36 -4.13
N SER A 163 9.58 -13.85 -3.46
CA SER A 163 10.12 -14.47 -2.24
C SER A 163 9.21 -14.34 -1.03
N GLN A 164 8.27 -13.37 -1.06
CA GLN A 164 7.31 -13.08 0.01
C GLN A 164 5.88 -13.03 -0.54
N PRO A 165 5.29 -14.18 -0.89
CA PRO A 165 3.99 -14.23 -1.58
C PRO A 165 2.82 -13.73 -0.73
N ASN A 166 2.97 -13.67 0.60
CA ASN A 166 1.95 -13.19 1.54
C ASN A 166 2.16 -11.72 1.96
N CYS A 167 3.02 -10.97 1.25
CA CYS A 167 3.16 -9.53 1.43
C CYS A 167 2.43 -8.78 0.31
N ALA A 168 1.88 -7.61 0.64
CA ALA A 168 1.39 -6.63 -0.32
C ALA A 168 2.51 -5.63 -0.63
N PHE A 169 2.82 -5.46 -1.90
CA PHE A 169 3.82 -4.50 -2.36
C PHE A 169 3.15 -3.38 -3.17
N ILE A 170 3.55 -2.14 -2.92
CA ILE A 170 3.23 -1.01 -3.78
C ILE A 170 4.53 -0.56 -4.42
N LEU A 171 4.66 -0.72 -5.74
CA LEU A 171 5.87 -0.39 -6.49
C LEU A 171 5.70 0.95 -7.20
N PHE A 172 6.51 1.94 -6.82
CA PHE A 172 6.49 3.30 -7.35
C PHE A 172 7.40 3.41 -8.57
N LEU A 173 6.83 3.80 -9.72
CA LEU A 173 7.51 3.84 -11.01
C LEU A 173 7.15 5.11 -11.79
N HIS A 174 8.03 5.51 -12.71
CA HIS A 174 7.71 6.47 -13.76
C HIS A 174 7.01 5.78 -14.93
N GLY A 175 6.19 6.53 -15.68
CA GLY A 175 5.48 6.00 -16.85
C GLY A 175 6.42 5.38 -17.90
N SER A 176 7.64 5.90 -18.07
CA SER A 176 8.68 5.38 -18.96
C SER A 176 9.14 3.95 -18.66
N GLN A 177 8.96 3.49 -17.43
CA GLN A 177 9.36 2.15 -16.98
C GLN A 177 8.29 1.08 -17.31
N ILE A 178 7.07 1.50 -17.70
CA ILE A 178 5.98 0.59 -18.06
C ILE A 178 6.09 0.23 -19.55
N THR A 179 6.99 -0.68 -19.84
CA THR A 179 7.25 -1.20 -21.20
C THR A 179 6.51 -2.51 -21.44
N ASP A 180 6.47 -2.99 -22.69
CA ASP A 180 5.91 -4.31 -23.02
C ASP A 180 6.65 -5.43 -22.28
N SER A 181 7.97 -5.31 -22.15
CA SER A 181 8.78 -6.25 -21.35
C SER A 181 8.38 -6.23 -19.89
N PHE A 182 8.17 -5.03 -19.31
CA PHE A 182 7.69 -4.89 -17.93
C PHE A 182 6.33 -5.60 -17.76
N LEU A 183 5.37 -5.36 -18.63
CA LEU A 183 4.05 -5.96 -18.54
C LEU A 183 4.11 -7.49 -18.62
N THR A 184 4.95 -8.02 -19.53
CA THR A 184 5.12 -9.46 -19.71
C THR A 184 5.78 -10.12 -18.50
N GLU A 185 6.88 -9.56 -17.99
CA GLU A 185 7.64 -10.15 -16.87
C GLU A 185 6.90 -10.03 -15.53
N PHE A 186 6.11 -8.96 -15.35
CA PHE A 186 5.28 -8.76 -14.16
C PHE A 186 3.94 -9.49 -14.22
N GLU A 187 3.56 -10.06 -15.35
CA GLU A 187 2.29 -10.80 -15.49
C GLU A 187 2.11 -11.85 -14.38
N PRO A 188 3.09 -12.71 -14.03
CA PRO A 188 2.92 -13.72 -12.99
C PRO A 188 3.17 -13.20 -11.56
N VAL A 189 3.22 -11.89 -11.32
CA VAL A 189 3.45 -11.29 -9.99
C VAL A 189 2.14 -10.67 -9.49
N HIS A 190 1.39 -11.38 -8.64
CA HIS A 190 0.03 -11.01 -8.26
C HIS A 190 -0.05 -10.19 -6.94
N ASN A 191 1.01 -10.14 -6.16
CA ASN A 191 1.05 -9.48 -4.86
C ASN A 191 1.56 -8.04 -4.91
N VAL A 192 1.47 -7.39 -6.08
CA VAL A 192 1.96 -6.02 -6.30
C VAL A 192 0.89 -5.14 -6.92
N MET A 193 0.79 -3.91 -6.43
CA MET A 193 0.12 -2.78 -7.07
C MET A 193 1.17 -1.84 -7.65
N ILE A 194 0.99 -1.43 -8.90
CA ILE A 194 1.90 -0.49 -9.58
C ILE A 194 1.41 0.92 -9.37
N SER A 195 2.24 1.81 -8.84
CA SER A 195 1.91 3.22 -8.69
C SER A 195 2.73 4.06 -9.67
N VAL A 196 2.06 4.75 -10.59
CA VAL A 196 2.69 5.52 -11.68
C VAL A 196 2.82 6.99 -11.26
N TYR A 197 4.00 7.56 -11.42
CA TYR A 197 4.23 8.99 -11.18
C TYR A 197 3.42 9.86 -12.14
N VAL A 198 2.84 10.96 -11.63
CA VAL A 198 1.97 11.88 -12.39
C VAL A 198 2.80 12.82 -13.24
N ASP A 199 3.15 12.38 -14.45
CA ASP A 199 3.85 13.14 -15.49
C ASP A 199 3.14 13.00 -16.85
N ASP A 200 3.77 13.47 -17.92
CA ASP A 200 3.21 13.42 -19.28
C ASP A 200 3.08 11.98 -19.83
N GLN A 201 3.80 11.02 -19.25
CA GLN A 201 3.75 9.61 -19.66
C GLN A 201 2.72 8.79 -18.88
N MET A 202 2.24 9.31 -17.75
CA MET A 202 1.26 8.63 -16.88
C MET A 202 0.02 8.14 -17.64
N PRO A 203 -0.65 8.93 -18.52
CA PRO A 203 -1.86 8.45 -19.18
C PRO A 203 -1.63 7.23 -20.08
N ALA A 204 -0.50 7.20 -20.81
CA ALA A 204 -0.15 6.06 -21.67
C ALA A 204 0.20 4.82 -20.82
N ALA A 205 0.97 4.99 -19.75
CA ALA A 205 1.34 3.93 -18.82
C ALA A 205 0.12 3.33 -18.12
N CYS A 206 -0.78 4.15 -17.59
CA CYS A 206 -2.02 3.67 -16.96
C CYS A 206 -2.91 2.92 -17.94
N LYS A 207 -3.02 3.38 -19.19
CA LYS A 207 -3.76 2.68 -20.23
C LYS A 207 -3.13 1.30 -20.55
N ALA A 208 -1.82 1.19 -20.60
CA ALA A 208 -1.11 -0.07 -20.80
C ALA A 208 -1.35 -1.04 -19.63
N LEU A 209 -1.25 -0.56 -18.38
CA LEU A 209 -1.54 -1.34 -17.17
C LEU A 209 -3.00 -1.82 -17.15
N GLN A 210 -3.95 -0.97 -17.51
CA GLN A 210 -5.36 -1.33 -17.59
C GLN A 210 -5.61 -2.43 -18.62
N HIS A 211 -5.06 -2.30 -19.83
CA HIS A 211 -5.18 -3.32 -20.87
C HIS A 211 -4.57 -4.66 -20.44
N ALA A 212 -3.46 -4.64 -19.73
CA ALA A 212 -2.80 -5.82 -19.19
C ALA A 212 -3.41 -6.28 -17.83
N ARG A 213 -4.54 -5.68 -17.42
CA ARG A 213 -5.34 -6.05 -16.24
C ARG A 213 -4.57 -5.97 -14.91
N PHE A 214 -3.67 -5.00 -14.78
CA PHE A 214 -2.95 -4.74 -13.54
C PHE A 214 -3.80 -3.95 -12.53
N LEU A 215 -3.57 -4.21 -11.24
CA LEU A 215 -3.98 -3.30 -10.17
C LEU A 215 -2.99 -2.13 -10.14
N TYR A 216 -3.47 -0.90 -10.33
CA TYR A 216 -2.59 0.26 -10.38
C TYR A 216 -3.15 1.49 -9.65
N ALA A 217 -2.24 2.35 -9.32
CA ALA A 217 -2.44 3.65 -8.68
C ALA A 217 -1.67 4.72 -9.45
N VAL A 218 -1.91 5.98 -9.09
CA VAL A 218 -1.03 7.09 -9.48
C VAL A 218 -0.50 7.77 -8.22
N HIS A 219 0.68 8.44 -8.32
CA HIS A 219 1.24 9.17 -7.20
C HIS A 219 1.96 10.45 -7.64
N GLU A 220 1.99 11.42 -6.76
CA GLU A 220 2.78 12.63 -6.90
C GLU A 220 3.40 13.03 -5.57
N CYS A 221 4.68 13.44 -5.60
CA CYS A 221 5.36 14.04 -4.47
C CYS A 221 5.12 15.55 -4.52
N TYR A 222 4.32 16.08 -3.60
CA TYR A 222 3.91 17.48 -3.61
C TYR A 222 4.78 18.38 -2.73
N THR A 223 4.89 19.63 -3.15
CA THR A 223 5.57 20.72 -2.47
C THR A 223 4.59 21.89 -2.22
N LYS A 224 5.08 22.98 -1.62
CA LYS A 224 4.28 24.21 -1.49
C LYS A 224 3.73 24.72 -2.84
N LYS A 225 4.43 24.47 -3.96
CA LYS A 225 4.02 24.95 -5.29
C LYS A 225 2.77 24.26 -5.81
N ASP A 226 2.56 23.01 -5.40
CA ASP A 226 1.50 22.16 -5.89
C ASP A 226 0.19 22.35 -5.09
N ARG A 227 0.28 23.02 -3.93
CA ARG A 227 -0.81 23.25 -2.98
C ARG A 227 -2.09 23.77 -3.66
N GLU A 228 -1.98 24.84 -4.46
CA GLU A 228 -3.17 25.45 -5.09
C GLU A 228 -3.85 24.49 -6.06
N GLY A 229 -3.07 23.80 -6.91
CA GLY A 229 -3.59 22.82 -7.87
C GLY A 229 -4.23 21.60 -7.20
N ILE A 230 -3.76 21.21 -6.01
CA ILE A 230 -4.36 20.14 -5.23
C ILE A 230 -5.69 20.62 -4.63
N LEU A 231 -5.68 21.75 -3.91
CA LEU A 231 -6.84 22.24 -3.16
C LEU A 231 -8.00 22.70 -4.05
N ASN A 232 -7.74 23.21 -5.25
CA ASN A 232 -8.78 23.59 -6.20
C ASN A 232 -9.32 22.43 -7.04
N GLY A 233 -8.75 21.22 -6.92
CA GLY A 233 -9.17 20.01 -7.61
C GLY A 233 -8.52 19.79 -8.99
N SER A 234 -7.73 20.72 -9.53
CA SER A 234 -7.09 20.57 -10.86
C SER A 234 -6.20 19.32 -10.93
N TRP A 235 -5.57 18.96 -9.82
CA TRP A 235 -4.78 17.74 -9.76
C TRP A 235 -5.65 16.47 -9.95
N LEU A 236 -6.82 16.43 -9.30
CA LEU A 236 -7.77 15.32 -9.50
C LEU A 236 -8.29 15.27 -10.92
N GLU A 237 -8.63 16.43 -11.52
CA GLU A 237 -9.06 16.50 -12.92
C GLU A 237 -8.00 15.96 -13.89
N LYS A 238 -6.71 16.16 -13.58
CA LYS A 238 -5.59 15.62 -14.36
C LYS A 238 -5.49 14.10 -14.29
N VAL A 239 -5.74 13.49 -13.11
CA VAL A 239 -5.52 12.05 -12.91
C VAL A 239 -6.76 11.19 -13.20
N LEU A 240 -7.97 11.72 -13.03
CA LEU A 240 -9.22 10.98 -13.22
C LEU A 240 -9.38 10.31 -14.60
N PRO A 241 -8.95 10.93 -15.74
CA PRO A 241 -9.05 10.30 -17.05
C PRO A 241 -8.24 9.00 -17.18
N ALA A 242 -7.20 8.81 -16.37
CA ALA A 242 -6.41 7.60 -16.32
C ALA A 242 -7.07 6.45 -15.53
N GLN A 243 -8.22 6.72 -14.90
CA GLN A 243 -9.03 5.76 -14.14
C GLN A 243 -8.24 4.93 -13.10
N PRO A 244 -7.35 5.55 -12.29
CA PRO A 244 -6.61 4.81 -11.28
C PRO A 244 -7.55 4.32 -10.16
N TYR A 245 -7.23 3.18 -9.55
CA TYR A 245 -8.00 2.69 -8.39
C TYR A 245 -7.64 3.44 -7.10
N PHE A 246 -6.39 3.89 -7.02
CA PHE A 246 -5.87 4.73 -5.93
C PHE A 246 -5.12 5.93 -6.51
N ALA A 247 -5.18 7.05 -5.78
CA ALA A 247 -4.39 8.24 -6.08
C ALA A 247 -3.68 8.69 -4.79
N PHE A 248 -2.35 8.73 -4.83
CA PHE A 248 -1.51 9.03 -3.67
C PHE A 248 -0.86 10.39 -3.79
N LEU A 249 -1.03 11.21 -2.78
CA LEU A 249 -0.20 12.37 -2.53
C LEU A 249 0.87 12.01 -1.48
N ILE A 250 2.11 12.43 -1.73
CA ILE A 250 3.25 12.19 -0.85
C ILE A 250 3.88 13.54 -0.53
N PRO A 251 3.91 14.01 0.73
CA PRO A 251 4.54 15.27 1.05
C PRO A 251 6.05 15.19 0.85
N HIS A 252 6.62 16.15 0.11
CA HIS A 252 8.06 16.32 0.06
C HIS A 252 8.56 16.82 1.42
N THR A 253 9.77 16.45 1.81
CA THR A 253 10.39 16.83 3.10
C THR A 253 10.50 18.34 3.31
N SER A 254 10.55 19.14 2.23
CA SER A 254 10.54 20.61 2.29
C SER A 254 9.17 21.23 2.49
N CYS A 255 8.10 20.44 2.50
CA CYS A 255 6.74 20.94 2.67
C CYS A 255 6.45 21.17 4.16
N SER A 256 5.96 22.36 4.53
CA SER A 256 5.68 22.67 5.94
C SER A 256 4.50 21.85 6.47
N LYS A 257 4.49 21.58 7.78
CA LYS A 257 3.44 20.80 8.44
C LYS A 257 2.04 21.40 8.23
N GLU A 258 1.93 22.73 8.25
CA GLU A 258 0.65 23.44 8.04
C GLU A 258 0.06 23.15 6.64
N ILE A 259 0.91 23.13 5.61
CA ILE A 259 0.48 22.81 4.23
C ILE A 259 0.09 21.33 4.13
N GLN A 260 0.85 20.46 4.77
CA GLN A 260 0.53 19.03 4.82
C GLN A 260 -0.84 18.77 5.49
N GLU A 261 -1.11 19.39 6.64
CA GLU A 261 -2.38 19.28 7.35
C GLU A 261 -3.57 19.81 6.53
N GLU A 262 -3.37 20.93 5.82
CA GLU A 262 -4.39 21.50 4.95
C GLU A 262 -4.72 20.56 3.76
N ILE A 263 -3.69 20.03 3.09
CA ILE A 263 -3.86 19.07 1.98
C ILE A 263 -4.50 17.79 2.50
N TYR A 264 -4.08 17.29 3.66
CA TYR A 264 -4.68 16.10 4.26
C TYR A 264 -6.17 16.30 4.58
N SER A 265 -6.52 17.46 5.12
CA SER A 265 -7.93 17.84 5.38
C SER A 265 -8.74 17.83 4.08
N TYR A 266 -8.18 18.34 2.98
CA TYR A 266 -8.79 18.28 1.66
C TYR A 266 -8.95 16.83 1.18
N VAL A 267 -7.90 15.99 1.28
CA VAL A 267 -7.95 14.57 0.92
C VAL A 267 -9.09 13.85 1.65
N ILE A 268 -9.23 14.07 2.96
CA ILE A 268 -10.33 13.50 3.75
C ILE A 268 -11.68 14.00 3.21
N SER A 269 -11.83 15.30 2.96
CA SER A 269 -13.09 15.88 2.47
C SER A 269 -13.51 15.30 1.12
N VAL A 270 -12.56 15.09 0.20
CA VAL A 270 -12.79 14.46 -1.10
C VAL A 270 -13.25 13.02 -0.93
N ARG A 271 -12.56 12.25 -0.07
CA ARG A 271 -12.89 10.85 0.22
C ARG A 271 -14.28 10.71 0.85
N ASP A 272 -14.61 11.56 1.81
CA ASP A 272 -15.91 11.57 2.46
C ASP A 272 -17.05 12.00 1.52
N SER A 273 -16.75 12.84 0.52
CA SER A 273 -17.74 13.24 -0.49
C SER A 273 -18.19 12.09 -1.39
N GLN A 274 -17.37 11.04 -1.54
CA GLN A 274 -17.61 9.86 -2.38
C GLN A 274 -17.93 10.17 -3.85
N LYS A 275 -17.47 11.32 -4.36
CA LYS A 275 -17.79 11.80 -5.71
C LYS A 275 -16.97 11.14 -6.81
N TYR A 276 -15.78 10.61 -6.47
CA TYR A 276 -14.83 10.11 -7.46
C TYR A 276 -14.64 8.59 -7.30
N PRO A 277 -14.59 7.83 -8.41
CA PRO A 277 -14.43 6.38 -8.39
C PRO A 277 -12.95 5.99 -8.19
N LEU A 278 -12.31 6.52 -7.15
CA LEU A 278 -10.94 6.21 -6.75
C LEU A 278 -10.78 6.44 -5.23
N ILE A 279 -9.81 5.77 -4.63
CA ILE A 279 -9.44 6.01 -3.23
C ILE A 279 -8.32 7.04 -3.21
N PHE A 280 -8.63 8.24 -2.71
CA PHE A 280 -7.68 9.34 -2.59
C PHE A 280 -7.01 9.33 -1.23
N MET A 281 -5.68 9.35 -1.19
CA MET A 281 -4.90 9.23 0.04
C MET A 281 -3.73 10.22 0.05
N ASP A 282 -3.48 10.80 1.21
CA ASP A 282 -2.15 11.29 1.57
C ASP A 282 -1.38 10.13 2.22
N LEU A 283 -0.37 9.64 1.52
CA LEU A 283 0.25 8.36 1.88
C LEU A 283 0.97 8.41 3.24
N LEU A 284 1.53 9.58 3.60
CA LEU A 284 2.15 9.77 4.90
C LEU A 284 1.11 9.76 6.02
N HIS A 285 0.13 10.68 5.94
CA HIS A 285 -0.83 10.88 7.03
C HIS A 285 -1.76 9.67 7.20
N ASP A 286 -2.23 9.08 6.10
CA ASP A 286 -3.06 7.87 6.18
C ASP A 286 -2.26 6.67 6.74
N SER A 287 -0.96 6.54 6.39
CA SER A 287 -0.12 5.49 6.99
C SER A 287 0.05 5.67 8.50
N LEU A 288 0.29 6.91 8.95
CA LEU A 288 0.39 7.23 10.38
C LEU A 288 -0.94 6.98 11.12
N MET A 289 -2.08 7.28 10.49
CA MET A 289 -3.40 7.00 11.07
C MET A 289 -3.68 5.50 11.17
N ILE A 290 -3.28 4.72 10.18
CA ILE A 290 -3.38 3.24 10.21
C ILE A 290 -2.53 2.69 11.36
N ASP A 291 -1.30 3.16 11.47
CA ASP A 291 -0.35 2.74 12.49
C ASP A 291 -0.86 3.03 13.89
N LYS A 292 -1.39 4.25 14.12
CA LYS A 292 -2.02 4.63 15.38
C LYS A 292 -3.18 3.71 15.79
N VAL A 293 -3.96 3.22 14.84
CA VAL A 293 -5.05 2.28 15.13
C VAL A 293 -4.51 0.87 15.41
N ILE A 294 -3.43 0.47 14.74
CA ILE A 294 -2.81 -0.84 14.90
C ILE A 294 -2.07 -0.93 16.24
N SER A 295 -1.21 0.03 16.56
CA SER A 295 -0.24 -0.07 17.67
C SER A 295 -0.45 0.90 18.82
N ASP A 296 -1.49 1.75 18.80
CA ASP A 296 -1.74 2.83 19.77
C ASP A 296 -0.65 3.92 19.76
N ASP A 297 0.32 3.84 18.84
CA ASP A 297 1.41 4.79 18.65
C ASP A 297 1.58 5.10 17.16
N VAL A 298 2.43 6.05 16.82
CA VAL A 298 2.68 6.49 15.45
C VAL A 298 4.13 6.23 15.09
N CYS A 299 4.36 5.30 14.18
CA CYS A 299 5.69 4.89 13.78
C CYS A 299 5.78 4.80 12.26
N MET A 300 6.57 5.66 11.63
CA MET A 300 6.91 5.56 10.22
C MET A 300 8.40 5.30 10.08
N VAL A 301 8.74 4.23 9.35
CA VAL A 301 10.12 3.89 9.04
C VAL A 301 10.25 3.58 7.55
N GLY A 302 11.27 4.17 6.96
CA GLY A 302 11.73 3.86 5.62
C GLY A 302 13.25 3.73 5.59
N PHE A 303 13.77 3.28 4.43
CA PHE A 303 15.21 3.23 4.19
C PHE A 303 15.50 3.68 2.76
N ASP A 304 16.46 4.59 2.63
CA ASP A 304 16.93 5.08 1.33
C ASP A 304 17.77 4.03 0.57
N GLU A 305 18.24 4.39 -0.63
CA GLU A 305 19.07 3.52 -1.47
C GLU A 305 20.47 3.23 -0.88
N ASN A 306 20.88 3.94 0.16
CA ASN A 306 22.13 3.73 0.88
C ASN A 306 21.91 3.00 2.21
N GLY A 307 20.67 2.57 2.48
CA GLY A 307 20.29 1.88 3.70
C GLY A 307 20.09 2.79 4.91
N ASN A 308 20.12 4.12 4.75
CA ASN A 308 19.89 5.06 5.84
C ASN A 308 18.42 5.08 6.24
N MET A 309 18.15 5.06 7.54
CA MET A 309 16.78 5.11 8.06
C MET A 309 16.15 6.49 7.80
N GLU A 310 14.90 6.46 7.37
CA GLU A 310 14.04 7.64 7.24
C GLU A 310 12.85 7.53 8.20
N THR A 311 12.55 8.62 8.88
CA THR A 311 11.38 8.76 9.76
C THR A 311 10.60 10.02 9.40
N THR A 312 9.56 10.36 10.16
CA THR A 312 8.84 11.64 10.04
C THR A 312 9.73 12.88 10.27
N GLU A 313 10.86 12.70 10.94
CA GLU A 313 11.84 13.78 11.21
C GLU A 313 12.88 13.92 10.07
N GLY A 314 12.88 12.98 9.12
CA GLY A 314 13.78 12.94 7.97
C GLY A 314 14.77 11.79 7.99
N LEU A 315 15.83 11.90 7.16
CA LEU A 315 16.89 10.89 7.02
C LEU A 315 17.89 10.94 8.19
N CYS A 316 18.21 9.76 8.73
CA CYS A 316 19.22 9.56 9.77
C CYS A 316 20.50 9.03 9.15
N TYR A 317 21.55 9.84 9.13
CA TYR A 317 22.84 9.49 8.51
C TYR A 317 23.83 8.84 9.51
N THR A 318 23.34 7.98 10.41
CA THR A 318 24.19 7.26 11.36
C THR A 318 24.32 5.80 10.91
N THR A 319 25.49 5.21 11.12
CA THR A 319 25.70 3.78 10.83
C THR A 319 24.87 2.88 11.75
N GLU A 320 24.49 3.36 12.93
CA GLU A 320 23.67 2.65 13.91
C GLU A 320 22.27 2.31 13.38
N TYR A 321 21.69 3.23 12.56
CA TYR A 321 20.34 3.04 11.99
C TYR A 321 20.39 2.77 10.48
N ASN A 322 21.42 2.08 10.01
CA ASN A 322 21.60 1.80 8.61
C ASN A 322 21.52 0.29 8.34
N LEU A 323 20.63 -0.10 7.40
CA LEU A 323 20.40 -1.50 7.03
C LEU A 323 21.63 -2.23 6.48
N TYR A 324 22.62 -1.51 5.94
CA TYR A 324 23.81 -2.16 5.40
C TYR A 324 24.78 -2.62 6.50
N PHE A 325 24.61 -2.11 7.72
CA PHE A 325 25.46 -2.42 8.86
C PHE A 325 24.73 -3.22 9.95
N HIS A 326 23.39 -3.03 10.06
CA HIS A 326 22.59 -3.67 11.10
C HIS A 326 21.35 -4.33 10.49
N ASN A 327 20.80 -5.31 11.17
CA ASN A 327 19.55 -5.92 10.74
C ASN A 327 18.33 -5.07 11.16
N LEU A 328 17.19 -5.28 10.46
CA LEU A 328 15.99 -4.48 10.65
C LEU A 328 15.49 -4.46 12.10
N GLU A 329 15.50 -5.61 12.74
CA GLU A 329 15.00 -5.74 14.11
C GLU A 329 15.83 -4.96 15.12
N ASP A 330 17.17 -5.03 15.02
CA ASP A 330 18.09 -4.30 15.90
C ASP A 330 17.92 -2.77 15.72
N ILE A 331 17.76 -2.31 14.46
CA ILE A 331 17.51 -0.90 14.19
C ILE A 331 16.20 -0.44 14.84
N LEU A 332 15.09 -1.18 14.63
CA LEU A 332 13.81 -0.80 15.22
C LEU A 332 13.85 -0.83 16.75
N GLN A 333 14.53 -1.81 17.35
CA GLN A 333 14.64 -1.89 18.79
C GLN A 333 15.43 -0.74 19.39
N SER A 334 16.48 -0.25 18.71
CA SER A 334 17.30 0.85 19.22
C SER A 334 16.73 2.21 18.91
N SER A 335 16.07 2.40 17.73
CA SER A 335 15.56 3.70 17.29
C SER A 335 14.13 3.99 17.73
N MET A 336 13.30 2.96 18.00
CA MET A 336 11.87 3.06 18.28
C MET A 336 11.50 2.56 19.68
N ALA A 337 12.45 2.60 20.63
CA ALA A 337 12.19 2.23 22.04
C ALA A 337 11.04 3.06 22.64
N LYS A 338 10.15 2.38 23.41
CA LYS A 338 9.04 3.00 24.15
C LYS A 338 9.48 3.50 25.51
#